data_57040146196d09d84e890fd6b333c99f
#
_entry.id   57040146196d09d84e890fd6b333c99f
#
_cell.length_a   1.000
_cell.length_b   1.000
_cell.length_c   1.000
_cell.angle_alpha   90.00
_cell.angle_beta   90.00
_cell.angle_gamma   90.00
#
_symmetry.space_group_name_H-M   'P 1'
#
loop_
_entity.id
_entity.type
_entity.pdbx_description
1 polymer ?
#
loop_
_entity_poly.entity_id
_entity_poly.type
_entity_poly.pdbx_seq_one_letter_code
_entity_poly.pdbx_strand_id
1 'polypeptide(L)'
;MSDIMVLDDVEDAGAMIKRILERKGHSVAVFTEEQDAIDHVKKHKADIAILDIKLKKMSGVEVLKQIRQARPEIEVLMLTGYPTLETAREAMSHGAREYLVKPIDKNELEEKIKVIIENRSSA
;
A
#
# COMPACT_ATOMS: atom_id res chain seq x y z
N MET A 1 16.39 1.15 -3.74
CA MET A 1 15.52 2.19 -3.18
C MET A 1 14.26 2.29 -4.02
N SER A 2 13.11 2.40 -3.37
CA SER A 2 11.82 2.51 -4.07
C SER A 2 11.03 3.71 -3.56
N ASP A 3 10.13 4.22 -4.40
CA ASP A 3 9.19 5.26 -4.01
C ASP A 3 7.89 4.58 -3.58
N ILE A 4 7.52 4.78 -2.33
CA ILE A 4 6.38 4.11 -1.70
C ILE A 4 5.36 5.14 -1.25
N MET A 5 4.09 4.88 -1.59
CA MET A 5 2.97 5.70 -1.14
C MET A 5 2.19 4.90 -0.10
N VAL A 6 1.82 5.54 1.00
CA VAL A 6 1.04 4.91 2.07
C VAL A 6 -0.25 5.68 2.29
N LEU A 7 -1.37 4.97 2.31
CA LEU A 7 -2.67 5.54 2.63
C LEU A 7 -3.27 4.81 3.82
N ASP A 8 -3.39 5.52 4.95
CA ASP A 8 -4.01 5.01 6.17
C ASP A 8 -4.68 6.19 6.86
N ASP A 9 -5.95 6.07 7.21
CA ASP A 9 -6.68 7.16 7.84
C ASP A 9 -6.25 7.41 9.30
N VAL A 10 -5.46 6.50 9.88
CA VAL A 10 -4.84 6.70 11.18
C VAL A 10 -3.43 7.25 10.97
N GLU A 11 -3.24 8.51 11.32
CA GLU A 11 -1.99 9.22 11.07
C GLU A 11 -0.77 8.51 11.67
N ASP A 12 -0.90 8.02 12.91
CA ASP A 12 0.20 7.33 13.60
C ASP A 12 0.61 6.04 12.88
N ALA A 13 -0.35 5.33 12.30
CA ALA A 13 -0.05 4.10 11.57
C ALA A 13 0.80 4.39 10.33
N GLY A 14 0.42 5.42 9.57
CA GLY A 14 1.20 5.84 8.41
C GLY A 14 2.59 6.31 8.77
N ALA A 15 2.70 7.08 9.86
CA ALA A 15 4.00 7.57 10.34
C ALA A 15 4.93 6.42 10.74
N MET A 16 4.39 5.38 11.37
CA MET A 16 5.16 4.20 11.76
C MET A 16 5.69 3.46 10.53
N ILE A 17 4.83 3.24 9.55
CA ILE A 17 5.22 2.58 8.30
C ILE A 17 6.34 3.37 7.60
N LYS A 18 6.17 4.69 7.52
CA LYS A 18 7.17 5.56 6.92
C LYS A 18 8.53 5.40 7.60
N ARG A 19 8.53 5.42 8.94
CA ARG A 19 9.77 5.30 9.71
C ARG A 19 10.46 3.96 9.42
N ILE A 20 9.70 2.87 9.41
CA ILE A 20 10.24 1.54 9.15
C ILE A 20 10.89 1.47 7.78
N LEU A 21 10.19 1.95 6.77
CA LEU A 21 10.64 1.79 5.38
C LEU A 21 11.74 2.78 5.00
N GLU A 22 11.72 3.99 5.57
CA GLU A 22 12.80 4.95 5.33
C GLU A 22 14.13 4.49 5.91
N ARG A 23 14.10 3.72 6.99
CA ARG A 23 15.30 3.11 7.55
C ARG A 23 15.93 2.09 6.59
N LYS A 24 15.15 1.55 5.66
CA LYS A 24 15.62 0.61 4.64
C LYS A 24 16.00 1.32 3.34
N GLY A 25 16.00 2.65 3.33
CA GLY A 25 16.44 3.42 2.18
C GLY A 25 15.35 3.78 1.18
N HIS A 26 14.07 3.53 1.51
CA HIS A 26 12.97 3.89 0.61
C HIS A 26 12.53 5.33 0.84
N SER A 27 11.94 5.93 -0.20
CA SER A 27 11.29 7.24 -0.10
C SER A 27 9.79 6.99 0.11
N VAL A 28 9.21 7.58 1.17
CA VAL A 28 7.84 7.27 1.57
C VAL A 28 7.00 8.54 1.70
N ALA A 29 5.88 8.59 0.99
CA ALA A 29 4.88 9.65 1.10
C ALA A 29 3.63 9.07 1.76
N VAL A 30 3.13 9.74 2.81
CA VAL A 30 2.01 9.25 3.61
C VAL A 30 0.80 10.16 3.44
N PHE A 31 -0.37 9.53 3.27
CA PHE A 31 -1.64 10.23 3.13
C PHE A 31 -2.68 9.65 4.07
N THR A 32 -3.58 10.52 4.55
CA THR A 32 -4.72 10.11 5.38
C THR A 32 -6.04 10.25 4.62
N GLU A 33 -6.04 10.95 3.48
CA GLU A 33 -7.22 11.17 2.66
C GLU A 33 -7.10 10.41 1.33
N GLU A 34 -8.17 9.72 0.98
CA GLU A 34 -8.19 8.85 -0.21
C GLU A 34 -7.88 9.63 -1.50
N GLN A 35 -8.53 10.78 -1.67
CA GLN A 35 -8.36 11.56 -2.88
C GLN A 35 -6.94 12.10 -3.03
N ASP A 36 -6.33 12.50 -1.91
CA ASP A 36 -4.95 13.00 -1.94
C ASP A 36 -3.97 11.92 -2.40
N ALA A 37 -4.18 10.70 -1.93
CA ALA A 37 -3.35 9.56 -2.33
C ALA A 37 -3.52 9.24 -3.82
N ILE A 38 -4.75 9.25 -4.30
CA ILE A 38 -5.04 8.99 -5.72
C ILE A 38 -4.41 10.08 -6.59
N ASP A 39 -4.58 11.33 -6.22
CA ASP A 39 -4.02 12.45 -6.96
C ASP A 39 -2.49 12.40 -7.00
N HIS A 40 -1.87 12.00 -5.89
CA HIS A 40 -0.42 11.85 -5.81
C HIS A 40 0.08 10.81 -6.82
N VAL A 41 -0.58 9.67 -6.89
CA VAL A 41 -0.20 8.59 -7.82
C VAL A 41 -0.38 9.01 -9.28
N LYS A 42 -1.37 9.84 -9.56
CA LYS A 42 -1.57 10.35 -10.93
C LYS A 42 -0.47 11.30 -11.36
N LYS A 43 0.08 12.08 -10.43
CA LYS A 43 1.09 13.11 -10.71
C LYS A 43 2.52 12.62 -10.53
N HIS A 44 2.74 11.69 -9.62
CA HIS A 44 4.07 11.24 -9.24
C HIS A 44 4.15 9.72 -9.34
N LYS A 45 5.22 9.23 -9.94
CA LYS A 45 5.45 7.80 -10.03
C LYS A 45 5.70 7.23 -8.64
N ALA A 46 4.99 6.15 -8.31
CA ALA A 46 5.27 5.36 -7.11
C ALA A 46 5.48 3.92 -7.54
N ASP A 47 6.43 3.25 -6.92
CA ASP A 47 6.70 1.83 -7.23
C ASP A 47 5.74 0.93 -6.49
N ILE A 48 5.41 1.30 -5.24
CA ILE A 48 4.57 0.51 -4.35
C ILE A 48 3.57 1.42 -3.66
N ALA A 49 2.32 0.95 -3.54
CA ALA A 49 1.31 1.59 -2.73
C ALA A 49 0.91 0.66 -1.61
N ILE A 50 0.85 1.18 -0.38
CA ILE A 50 0.38 0.45 0.79
C ILE A 50 -0.95 1.08 1.19
N LEU A 51 -2.03 0.30 1.11
CA LEU A 51 -3.39 0.81 1.28
C LEU A 51 -4.11 0.10 2.43
N ASP A 52 -4.72 0.88 3.32
CA ASP A 52 -5.65 0.34 4.31
C ASP A 52 -6.97 0.00 3.59
N ILE A 53 -7.54 -1.16 3.90
CA ILE A 53 -8.81 -1.58 3.29
C ILE A 53 -9.97 -0.76 3.86
N LYS A 54 -9.96 -0.49 5.17
CA LYS A 54 -11.08 0.18 5.83
C LYS A 54 -10.80 1.66 6.01
N LEU A 55 -11.23 2.44 5.05
CA LEU A 55 -11.06 3.90 5.03
C LEU A 55 -12.39 4.60 5.27
N LYS A 56 -12.36 5.93 5.48
CA LYS A 56 -13.54 6.70 5.87
C LYS A 56 -14.52 6.95 4.74
N LYS A 57 -14.02 7.31 3.56
CA LYS A 57 -14.87 7.77 2.44
C LYS A 57 -15.08 6.72 1.37
N MET A 58 -14.10 5.88 1.13
CA MET A 58 -14.24 4.76 0.21
C MET A 58 -13.39 3.61 0.71
N SER A 59 -13.70 2.39 0.28
CA SER A 59 -12.90 1.25 0.69
C SER A 59 -11.52 1.29 0.05
N GLY A 60 -10.54 0.65 0.70
CA GLY A 60 -9.21 0.53 0.13
C GLY A 60 -9.21 -0.22 -1.19
N VAL A 61 -10.18 -1.12 -1.40
CA VAL A 61 -10.31 -1.83 -2.68
C VAL A 61 -10.70 -0.86 -3.80
N GLU A 62 -11.58 0.11 -3.52
CA GLU A 62 -11.93 1.12 -4.51
C GLU A 62 -10.73 2.01 -4.83
N VAL A 63 -9.94 2.37 -3.83
CA VAL A 63 -8.69 3.11 -4.05
C VAL A 63 -7.72 2.30 -4.89
N LEU A 64 -7.60 1.00 -4.60
CA LEU A 64 -6.76 0.08 -5.36
C LEU A 64 -7.14 0.09 -6.84
N LYS A 65 -8.44 0.01 -7.16
CA LYS A 65 -8.91 0.04 -8.53
C LYS A 65 -8.49 1.31 -9.25
N GLN A 66 -8.69 2.46 -8.61
CA GLN A 66 -8.37 3.75 -9.20
C GLN A 66 -6.85 3.94 -9.38
N ILE A 67 -6.06 3.52 -8.41
CA ILE A 67 -4.61 3.61 -8.49
C ILE A 67 -4.07 2.74 -9.62
N ARG A 68 -4.55 1.50 -9.72
CA ARG A 68 -4.11 0.59 -10.77
C ARG A 68 -4.54 1.07 -12.16
N GLN A 69 -5.68 1.75 -12.26
CA GLN A 69 -6.12 2.37 -13.50
C GLN A 69 -5.19 3.49 -13.93
N ALA A 70 -4.75 4.31 -12.96
CA ALA A 70 -3.84 5.43 -13.22
C ALA A 70 -2.40 4.96 -13.50
N ARG A 71 -1.94 3.94 -12.80
CA ARG A 71 -0.58 3.38 -12.90
C ARG A 71 -0.65 1.86 -12.88
N PRO A 72 -0.89 1.21 -14.04
CA PRO A 72 -1.02 -0.25 -14.08
C PRO A 72 0.18 -1.03 -13.58
N GLU A 73 1.37 -0.43 -13.61
CA GLU A 73 2.62 -1.07 -13.18
C GLU A 73 2.87 -0.99 -11.67
N ILE A 74 2.05 -0.23 -10.93
CA ILE A 74 2.26 -0.08 -9.49
C ILE A 74 1.96 -1.39 -8.76
N GLU A 75 2.80 -1.74 -7.81
CA GLU A 75 2.57 -2.89 -6.94
C GLU A 75 1.82 -2.44 -5.69
N VAL A 76 0.80 -3.19 -5.28
CA VAL A 76 -0.04 -2.79 -4.15
C VAL A 76 -0.01 -3.83 -3.05
N LEU A 77 0.20 -3.36 -1.81
CA LEU A 77 0.11 -4.15 -0.60
C LEU A 77 -1.07 -3.62 0.21
N MET A 78 -2.01 -4.51 0.55
CA MET A 78 -3.19 -4.13 1.34
C MET A 78 -2.96 -4.39 2.82
N LEU A 79 -3.50 -3.50 3.67
CA LEU A 79 -3.45 -3.63 5.13
C LEU A 79 -4.88 -3.70 5.66
N THR A 80 -5.10 -4.50 6.72
CA THR A 80 -6.40 -4.51 7.38
C THR A 80 -6.30 -4.96 8.83
N GLY A 81 -7.11 -4.32 9.70
CA GLY A 81 -7.33 -4.78 11.07
C GLY A 81 -8.48 -5.77 11.19
N TYR A 82 -9.24 -5.95 10.10
CA TYR A 82 -10.43 -6.82 10.08
C TYR A 82 -10.35 -7.75 8.88
N PRO A 83 -9.47 -8.77 8.93
CA PRO A 83 -9.27 -9.64 7.79
C PRO A 83 -10.49 -10.56 7.60
N THR A 84 -11.01 -10.59 6.38
CA THR A 84 -12.03 -11.54 5.97
C THR A 84 -11.60 -12.18 4.67
N LEU A 85 -12.05 -13.41 4.42
CA LEU A 85 -11.74 -14.08 3.16
C LEU A 85 -12.29 -13.28 1.98
N GLU A 86 -13.48 -12.68 2.14
CA GLU A 86 -14.11 -11.89 1.10
C GLU A 86 -13.26 -10.68 0.70
N THR A 87 -12.79 -9.89 1.69
CA THR A 87 -11.98 -8.70 1.38
C THR A 87 -10.62 -9.07 0.80
N ALA A 88 -10.02 -10.15 1.28
CA ALA A 88 -8.76 -10.63 0.74
C ALA A 88 -8.90 -11.07 -0.72
N ARG A 89 -9.94 -11.85 -1.03
CA ARG A 89 -10.21 -12.27 -2.40
C ARG A 89 -10.48 -11.10 -3.33
N GLU A 90 -11.27 -10.13 -2.85
CA GLU A 90 -11.60 -8.95 -3.64
C GLU A 90 -10.33 -8.15 -3.96
N ALA A 91 -9.48 -7.91 -2.95
CA ALA A 91 -8.23 -7.19 -3.16
C ALA A 91 -7.32 -7.91 -4.16
N MET A 92 -7.14 -9.21 -3.99
CA MET A 92 -6.28 -9.99 -4.89
C MET A 92 -6.85 -10.06 -6.30
N SER A 93 -8.18 -10.11 -6.46
CA SER A 93 -8.81 -10.12 -7.78
C SER A 93 -8.64 -8.81 -8.53
N HIS A 94 -8.38 -7.71 -7.83
CA HIS A 94 -8.10 -6.40 -8.43
C HIS A 94 -6.61 -6.08 -8.50
N GLY A 95 -5.77 -7.09 -8.28
CA GLY A 95 -4.35 -6.98 -8.54
C GLY A 95 -3.47 -6.62 -7.36
N ALA A 96 -3.97 -6.73 -6.12
CA ALA A 96 -3.12 -6.56 -4.95
C ALA A 96 -2.06 -7.67 -4.94
N ARG A 97 -0.82 -7.30 -4.67
CA ARG A 97 0.30 -8.23 -4.67
C ARG A 97 0.41 -8.98 -3.35
N GLU A 98 0.20 -8.28 -2.24
CA GLU A 98 0.36 -8.81 -0.91
C GLU A 98 -0.73 -8.27 0.02
N TYR A 99 -0.89 -8.94 1.15
CA TYR A 99 -1.93 -8.64 2.12
C TYR A 99 -1.35 -8.82 3.52
N LEU A 100 -1.44 -7.77 4.35
CA LEU A 100 -0.96 -7.80 5.72
C LEU A 100 -2.09 -7.51 6.70
N VAL A 101 -2.05 -8.18 7.85
CA VAL A 101 -3.04 -8.02 8.91
C VAL A 101 -2.43 -7.15 10.02
N LYS A 102 -3.19 -6.15 10.48
CA LYS A 102 -2.78 -5.34 11.63
C LYS A 102 -2.98 -6.12 12.93
N PRO A 103 -2.17 -5.90 13.96
CA PRO A 103 -1.10 -4.90 14.05
C PRO A 103 0.10 -5.28 13.19
N ILE A 104 0.74 -4.26 12.62
CA ILE A 104 1.84 -4.47 11.69
C ILE A 104 3.08 -4.94 12.42
N ASP A 105 3.62 -6.08 11.98
CA ASP A 105 4.92 -6.57 12.42
C ASP A 105 5.97 -5.95 11.51
N LYS A 106 6.94 -5.26 12.10
CA LYS A 106 8.02 -4.60 11.37
C LYS A 106 8.74 -5.56 10.43
N ASN A 107 9.11 -6.74 10.92
CA ASN A 107 9.87 -7.70 10.13
C ASN A 107 9.04 -8.26 8.97
N GLU A 108 7.76 -8.50 9.21
CA GLU A 108 6.85 -8.98 8.16
C GLU A 108 6.68 -7.92 7.08
N LEU A 109 6.49 -6.66 7.47
CA LEU A 109 6.37 -5.57 6.50
C LEU A 109 7.63 -5.44 5.64
N GLU A 110 8.80 -5.44 6.28
CA GLU A 110 10.07 -5.35 5.57
C GLU A 110 10.25 -6.50 4.59
N GLU A 111 9.91 -7.71 5.01
CA GLU A 111 10.04 -8.89 4.16
C GLU A 111 9.09 -8.85 2.96
N LYS A 112 7.84 -8.43 3.17
CA LYS A 112 6.87 -8.32 2.09
C LYS A 112 7.30 -7.29 1.04
N ILE A 113 7.79 -6.15 1.49
CA ILE A 113 8.30 -5.10 0.58
C ILE A 113 9.51 -5.62 -0.19
N LYS A 114 10.42 -6.31 0.47
CA LYS A 114 11.60 -6.89 -0.17
C LYS A 114 11.21 -7.87 -1.28
N VAL A 115 10.25 -8.74 -1.01
CA VAL A 115 9.77 -9.72 -1.98
C VAL A 115 9.13 -9.04 -3.19
N ILE A 116 8.34 -7.99 -2.97
CA ILE A 116 7.73 -7.22 -4.07
C ILE A 116 8.81 -6.62 -4.96
N ILE A 117 9.83 -6.01 -4.37
CA ILE A 117 10.92 -5.37 -5.11
C ILE A 117 11.72 -6.41 -5.91
N GLU A 118 12.06 -7.54 -5.29
CA GLU A 118 12.80 -8.61 -5.96
C GLU A 118 12.03 -9.18 -7.15
N ASN A 119 10.73 -9.37 -7.01
CA ASN A 119 9.89 -9.89 -8.08
C ASN A 119 9.78 -8.90 -9.26
N ARG A 120 9.75 -7.60 -8.98
CA ARG A 120 9.78 -6.59 -10.04
C ARG A 120 11.08 -6.65 -10.84
N SER A 121 12.19 -6.81 -10.12
CA SER A 121 13.52 -6.86 -10.75
C SER A 121 13.70 -8.08 -11.63
N SER A 122 12.97 -9.16 -11.34
CA SER A 122 13.05 -10.42 -12.08
C SER A 122 12.15 -10.47 -13.32
N ALA A 123 11.23 -9.53 -13.44
CA ALA A 123 10.23 -9.53 -14.52
C ALA A 123 10.78 -9.07 -15.87
#